data_9ad895634d00be55d8e6db6fc792d357
#
_entry.id   9ad895634d00be55d8e6db6fc792d357
#
_cell.length_a   1.000
_cell.length_b   1.000
_cell.length_c   1.000
_cell.angle_alpha   90.00
_cell.angle_beta   90.00
_cell.angle_gamma   90.00
#
_symmetry.space_group_name_H-M   'P 1'
#
loop_
_entity.id
_entity.type
_entity.pdbx_description
1 polymer ?
#
loop_
_entity_poly.entity_id
_entity_poly.type
_entity_poly.pdbx_seq_one_letter_code
_entity_poly.pdbx_strand_id
1 'polypeptide(L)'
;MPGLKLSAVVPCYNEREGMQELHRRLDLVCQACVGDSYERVLANDGSKDATWQTMRELSVSDKHVVAIDLSRNYGHRLTLSAGLQMCRGERVFILDADLQDPPELLPQMTARMDDGCDVVFGQRIKREGEIAFKKASAYVFIGYSTEWSTSKSRPTRVISD
;
A
#
# COMPACT_ATOMS: atom_id res chain seq x y z
N MET A 1 -11.14 -21.76 -3.83
CA MET A 1 -11.47 -20.39 -4.26
C MET A 1 -10.20 -19.79 -4.82
N PRO A 2 -10.20 -19.08 -5.94
CA PRO A 2 -9.00 -18.39 -6.38
C PRO A 2 -8.58 -17.42 -5.27
N GLY A 3 -7.28 -17.40 -4.94
CA GLY A 3 -6.72 -16.50 -3.93
C GLY A 3 -6.86 -15.04 -4.35
N LEU A 4 -6.74 -14.12 -3.39
CA LEU A 4 -6.66 -12.68 -3.70
C LEU A 4 -5.37 -12.42 -4.47
N LYS A 5 -5.44 -11.58 -5.51
CA LYS A 5 -4.27 -11.23 -6.33
C LYS A 5 -3.48 -10.07 -5.75
N LEU A 6 -4.15 -9.17 -5.02
CA LEU A 6 -3.55 -7.92 -4.55
C LEU A 6 -4.02 -7.58 -3.14
N SER A 7 -3.07 -7.19 -2.26
CA SER A 7 -3.33 -6.51 -1.01
C SER A 7 -2.70 -5.12 -1.05
N ALA A 8 -3.50 -4.07 -0.91
CA ALA A 8 -2.99 -2.71 -0.73
C ALA A 8 -2.91 -2.40 0.77
N VAL A 9 -1.71 -2.11 1.28
CA VAL A 9 -1.46 -1.86 2.70
C VAL A 9 -1.19 -0.40 2.94
N VAL A 10 -1.95 0.20 3.85
CA VAL A 10 -1.85 1.62 4.17
C VAL A 10 -1.76 1.81 5.69
N PRO A 11 -0.59 2.16 6.23
CA PRO A 11 -0.49 2.63 7.61
C PRO A 11 -1.09 4.03 7.74
N CYS A 12 -1.93 4.24 8.75
CA CYS A 12 -2.70 5.46 8.96
C CYS A 12 -2.46 6.01 10.37
N TYR A 13 -2.17 7.30 10.48
CA TYR A 13 -2.07 7.99 11.75
C TYR A 13 -2.54 9.45 11.62
N ASN A 14 -3.72 9.77 12.18
CA ASN A 14 -4.36 11.09 12.09
C ASN A 14 -4.58 11.56 10.63
N GLU A 15 -5.17 10.70 9.81
CA GLU A 15 -5.39 10.92 8.37
C GLU A 15 -6.89 11.03 8.01
N ARG A 16 -7.71 11.43 8.96
CA ARG A 16 -9.18 11.53 8.79
C ARG A 16 -9.59 12.23 7.50
N GLU A 17 -8.97 13.37 7.21
CA GLU A 17 -9.39 14.25 6.11
C GLU A 17 -9.14 13.62 4.72
N GLY A 18 -8.02 12.91 4.55
CA GLY A 18 -7.64 12.24 3.30
C GLY A 18 -8.29 10.89 3.06
N MET A 19 -8.87 10.26 4.11
CA MET A 19 -9.26 8.85 4.10
C MET A 19 -10.29 8.49 3.03
N GLN A 20 -11.30 9.32 2.80
CA GLN A 20 -12.35 9.06 1.79
C GLN A 20 -11.78 9.12 0.37
N GLU A 21 -10.94 10.11 0.09
CA GLU A 21 -10.30 10.25 -1.21
C GLU A 21 -9.28 9.14 -1.46
N LEU A 22 -8.50 8.78 -0.47
CA LEU A 22 -7.59 7.63 -0.52
C LEU A 22 -8.36 6.34 -0.84
N HIS A 23 -9.45 6.08 -0.12
CA HIS A 23 -10.31 4.92 -0.34
C HIS A 23 -10.83 4.88 -1.78
N ARG A 24 -11.38 5.99 -2.28
CA ARG A 24 -11.91 6.10 -3.64
C ARG A 24 -10.85 5.85 -4.71
N ARG A 25 -9.67 6.46 -4.57
CA ARG A 25 -8.58 6.31 -5.55
C ARG A 25 -8.01 4.90 -5.55
N LEU A 26 -7.75 4.33 -4.37
CA LEU A 26 -7.28 2.94 -4.25
C LEU A 26 -8.28 1.95 -4.83
N ASP A 27 -9.57 2.13 -4.59
CA ASP A 27 -10.61 1.28 -5.14
C ASP A 27 -10.55 1.24 -6.66
N LEU A 28 -10.54 2.41 -7.29
CA LEU A 28 -10.50 2.52 -8.74
C LEU A 28 -9.27 1.84 -9.36
N VAL A 29 -8.08 2.06 -8.79
CA VAL A 29 -6.87 1.48 -9.37
C VAL A 29 -6.74 -0.02 -9.10
N CYS A 30 -7.12 -0.50 -7.92
CA CYS A 30 -7.13 -1.93 -7.60
C CYS A 30 -8.10 -2.68 -8.50
N GLN A 31 -9.32 -2.16 -8.65
CA GLN A 31 -10.33 -2.74 -9.52
C GLN A 31 -9.89 -2.78 -10.98
N ALA A 32 -9.26 -1.71 -11.47
CA ALA A 32 -8.71 -1.66 -12.84
C ALA A 32 -7.59 -2.68 -13.07
N CYS A 33 -6.76 -2.97 -12.05
CA CYS A 33 -5.64 -3.90 -12.17
C CYS A 33 -6.04 -5.37 -12.08
N VAL A 34 -6.91 -5.73 -11.14
CA VAL A 34 -7.17 -7.14 -10.78
C VAL A 34 -8.65 -7.50 -10.67
N GLY A 35 -9.54 -6.61 -11.10
CA GLY A 35 -11.00 -6.78 -10.94
C GLY A 35 -11.36 -6.86 -9.46
N ASP A 36 -12.25 -7.77 -9.08
CA ASP A 36 -12.73 -7.96 -7.70
C ASP A 36 -11.77 -8.75 -6.79
N SER A 37 -10.54 -9.06 -7.27
CA SER A 37 -9.58 -9.94 -6.58
C SER A 37 -8.54 -9.17 -5.76
N TYR A 38 -8.97 -8.24 -4.91
CA TYR A 38 -8.10 -7.43 -4.06
C TYR A 38 -8.68 -7.21 -2.66
N GLU A 39 -7.82 -6.75 -1.76
CA GLU A 39 -8.18 -6.20 -0.46
C GLU A 39 -7.36 -4.95 -0.17
N ARG A 40 -7.89 -4.10 0.70
CA ARG A 40 -7.22 -2.91 1.22
C ARG A 40 -7.10 -3.04 2.72
N VAL A 41 -5.88 -3.19 3.18
CA VAL A 41 -5.56 -3.35 4.60
C VAL A 41 -5.17 -1.98 5.15
N LEU A 42 -6.08 -1.35 5.86
CA LEU A 42 -5.87 -0.07 6.53
C LEU A 42 -5.45 -0.34 7.97
N ALA A 43 -4.26 0.10 8.37
CA ALA A 43 -3.74 -0.13 9.71
C ALA A 43 -3.65 1.20 10.49
N ASN A 44 -4.49 1.34 11.52
CA ASN A 44 -4.50 2.51 12.40
C ASN A 44 -3.40 2.40 13.45
N ASP A 45 -2.51 3.39 13.51
CA ASP A 45 -1.41 3.48 14.48
C ASP A 45 -1.83 4.24 15.75
N GLY A 46 -2.99 3.91 16.31
CA GLY A 46 -3.49 4.55 17.51
C GLY A 46 -3.79 6.04 17.32
N SER A 47 -4.47 6.41 16.23
CA SER A 47 -4.86 7.79 15.94
C SER A 47 -5.66 8.42 17.06
N LYS A 48 -5.51 9.74 17.21
CA LYS A 48 -6.20 10.55 18.23
C LYS A 48 -7.41 11.29 17.68
N ASP A 49 -7.57 11.32 16.37
CA ASP A 49 -8.69 11.91 15.65
C ASP A 49 -9.71 10.84 15.24
N ALA A 50 -10.66 11.17 14.37
CA ALA A 50 -11.68 10.23 13.90
C ALA A 50 -11.20 9.26 12.79
N THR A 51 -9.89 9.10 12.56
CA THR A 51 -9.33 8.19 11.54
C THR A 51 -9.85 6.77 11.75
N TRP A 52 -9.73 6.23 12.97
CA TRP A 52 -10.21 4.88 13.27
C TRP A 52 -11.71 4.71 13.02
N GLN A 53 -12.51 5.68 13.43
CA GLN A 53 -13.96 5.63 13.19
C GLN A 53 -14.26 5.56 11.69
N THR A 54 -13.61 6.40 10.89
CA THR A 54 -13.77 6.40 9.42
C THR A 54 -13.36 5.08 8.82
N MET A 55 -12.22 4.50 9.22
CA MET A 55 -11.76 3.19 8.74
C MET A 55 -12.75 2.07 9.06
N ARG A 56 -13.33 2.09 10.25
CA ARG A 56 -14.35 1.13 10.67
C ARG A 56 -15.61 1.25 9.83
N GLU A 57 -16.07 2.47 9.56
CA GLU A 57 -17.23 2.72 8.70
C GLU A 57 -16.99 2.19 7.28
N LEU A 58 -15.79 2.43 6.72
CA LEU A 58 -15.39 1.89 5.43
C LEU A 58 -15.38 0.37 5.42
N SER A 59 -14.87 -0.28 6.47
CA SER A 59 -14.82 -1.75 6.53
C SER A 59 -16.21 -2.42 6.66
N VAL A 60 -17.19 -1.69 7.15
CA VAL A 60 -18.59 -2.17 7.20
C VAL A 60 -19.28 -2.01 5.84
N SER A 61 -18.99 -0.92 5.14
CA SER A 61 -19.63 -0.58 3.85
C SER A 61 -18.99 -1.25 2.64
N ASP A 62 -17.74 -1.68 2.75
CA ASP A 62 -16.94 -2.21 1.64
C ASP A 62 -16.22 -3.51 2.03
N LYS A 63 -16.62 -4.60 1.37
CA LYS A 63 -16.06 -5.96 1.59
C LYS A 63 -14.57 -6.09 1.33
N HIS A 64 -13.97 -5.16 0.56
CA HIS A 64 -12.55 -5.17 0.25
C HIS A 64 -11.70 -4.46 1.31
N VAL A 65 -12.32 -3.80 2.29
CA VAL A 65 -11.61 -3.09 3.35
C VAL A 65 -11.43 -3.98 4.58
N VAL A 66 -10.18 -4.15 4.98
CA VAL A 66 -9.78 -4.74 6.26
C VAL A 66 -9.21 -3.62 7.13
N ALA A 67 -9.87 -3.31 8.25
CA ALA A 67 -9.39 -2.30 9.18
C ALA A 67 -8.74 -2.96 10.39
N ILE A 68 -7.53 -2.51 10.73
CA ILE A 68 -6.74 -2.97 11.89
C ILE A 68 -6.56 -1.78 12.83
N ASP A 69 -6.79 -1.98 14.12
CA ASP A 69 -6.57 -0.97 15.15
C ASP A 69 -5.46 -1.41 16.10
N LEU A 70 -4.39 -0.64 16.15
CA LEU A 70 -3.33 -0.86 17.13
C LEU A 70 -3.67 -0.14 18.44
N SER A 71 -3.39 -0.78 19.55
CA SER A 71 -3.75 -0.29 20.89
C SER A 71 -3.12 1.05 21.28
N ARG A 72 -2.07 1.48 20.58
CA ARG A 72 -1.39 2.77 20.71
C ARG A 72 -0.54 3.05 19.49
N ASN A 73 0.05 4.24 19.41
CA ASN A 73 1.06 4.55 18.40
C ASN A 73 2.35 3.75 18.65
N TYR A 74 2.70 2.88 17.70
CA TYR A 74 3.92 2.09 17.66
C TYR A 74 4.91 2.61 16.61
N GLY A 75 4.47 3.55 15.79
CA GLY A 75 5.23 4.13 14.68
C GLY A 75 5.04 3.38 13.36
N HIS A 76 5.23 4.11 12.28
CA HIS A 76 4.95 3.69 10.91
C HIS A 76 5.45 2.28 10.56
N ARG A 77 6.69 1.91 10.94
CA ARG A 77 7.28 0.60 10.60
C ARG A 77 6.52 -0.57 11.23
N LEU A 78 6.14 -0.45 12.49
CA LEU A 78 5.43 -1.54 13.19
C LEU A 78 3.99 -1.63 12.69
N THR A 79 3.37 -0.50 12.42
CA THR A 79 2.02 -0.43 11.84
C THR A 79 2.00 -1.05 10.44
N LEU A 80 2.98 -0.74 9.60
CA LEU A 80 3.15 -1.39 8.31
C LEU A 80 3.36 -2.90 8.46
N SER A 81 4.21 -3.34 9.40
CA SER A 81 4.44 -4.77 9.65
C SER A 81 3.16 -5.48 10.09
N ALA A 82 2.34 -4.86 10.94
CA ALA A 82 1.05 -5.40 11.33
C ALA A 82 0.10 -5.54 10.13
N GLY A 83 0.04 -4.53 9.27
CA GLY A 83 -0.72 -4.57 8.02
C GLY A 83 -0.27 -5.71 7.10
N LEU A 84 1.04 -5.85 6.90
CA LEU A 84 1.63 -6.90 6.07
C LEU A 84 1.30 -8.32 6.56
N GLN A 85 1.23 -8.54 7.87
CA GLN A 85 0.86 -9.84 8.44
C GLN A 85 -0.59 -10.24 8.16
N MET A 86 -1.45 -9.28 7.85
CA MET A 86 -2.86 -9.52 7.54
C MET A 86 -3.14 -9.68 6.05
N CYS A 87 -2.13 -9.46 5.19
CA CYS A 87 -2.27 -9.57 3.75
C CYS A 87 -2.51 -11.01 3.30
N ARG A 88 -3.40 -11.17 2.33
CA ARG A 88 -3.76 -12.45 1.71
C ARG A 88 -3.53 -12.47 0.20
N GLY A 89 -3.21 -11.31 -0.39
CA GLY A 89 -2.93 -11.17 -1.81
C GLY A 89 -1.58 -11.75 -2.20
N GLU A 90 -1.48 -12.25 -3.42
CA GLU A 90 -0.23 -12.74 -4.01
C GLU A 90 0.81 -11.63 -4.16
N ARG A 91 0.35 -10.39 -4.32
CA ARG A 91 1.17 -9.18 -4.40
C ARG A 91 0.72 -8.17 -3.35
N VAL A 92 1.68 -7.41 -2.84
CA VAL A 92 1.40 -6.38 -1.85
C VAL A 92 1.83 -5.02 -2.39
N PHE A 93 0.89 -4.09 -2.42
CA PHE A 93 1.12 -2.67 -2.71
C PHE A 93 1.14 -1.88 -1.41
N ILE A 94 2.25 -1.22 -1.12
CA ILE A 94 2.41 -0.39 0.08
C ILE A 94 2.29 1.07 -0.33
N LEU A 95 1.47 1.83 0.38
CA LEU A 95 1.19 3.24 0.10
C LEU A 95 1.01 4.00 1.42
N ASP A 96 1.53 5.23 1.50
CA ASP A 96 1.26 6.14 2.61
C ASP A 96 -0.13 6.79 2.48
N ALA A 97 -0.77 7.08 3.62
CA ALA A 97 -2.14 7.59 3.66
C ALA A 97 -2.26 9.07 3.23
N ASP A 98 -1.15 9.81 3.20
CA ASP A 98 -1.10 11.26 2.98
C ASP A 98 -1.35 11.71 1.53
N LEU A 99 -1.60 10.78 0.62
CA LEU A 99 -1.83 11.02 -0.83
C LEU A 99 -0.70 11.78 -1.55
N GLN A 100 0.48 11.93 -0.92
CA GLN A 100 1.64 12.52 -1.60
C GLN A 100 2.13 11.65 -2.73
N ASP A 101 1.78 10.41 -2.68
CA ASP A 101 2.21 9.38 -3.59
C ASP A 101 0.99 8.85 -4.36
N PRO A 102 1.00 8.92 -5.71
CA PRO A 102 -0.17 8.60 -6.49
C PRO A 102 -0.43 7.09 -6.54
N PRO A 103 -1.58 6.60 -6.04
CA PRO A 103 -1.94 5.18 -6.19
C PRO A 103 -2.06 4.74 -7.65
N GLU A 104 -2.18 5.68 -8.58
CA GLU A 104 -2.25 5.49 -10.02
C GLU A 104 -0.96 4.89 -10.63
N LEU A 105 0.13 4.81 -9.87
CA LEU A 105 1.34 4.08 -10.26
C LEU A 105 1.17 2.55 -10.21
N LEU A 106 0.17 2.05 -9.51
CA LEU A 106 -0.05 0.61 -9.34
C LEU A 106 -0.08 -0.19 -10.66
N PRO A 107 -0.75 0.23 -11.73
CA PRO A 107 -0.72 -0.50 -13.01
C PRO A 107 0.68 -0.62 -13.60
N GLN A 108 1.50 0.44 -13.53
CA GLN A 108 2.87 0.41 -14.02
C GLN A 108 3.75 -0.52 -13.17
N MET A 109 3.57 -0.48 -11.84
CA MET A 109 4.29 -1.37 -10.91
C MET A 109 3.91 -2.83 -11.16
N THR A 110 2.62 -3.11 -11.34
CA THR A 110 2.13 -4.46 -11.65
C THR A 110 2.74 -4.98 -12.95
N ALA A 111 2.78 -4.17 -14.01
CA ALA A 111 3.41 -4.54 -15.28
C ALA A 111 4.90 -4.91 -15.11
N ARG A 112 5.65 -4.17 -14.27
CA ARG A 112 7.05 -4.50 -13.97
C ARG A 112 7.20 -5.82 -13.20
N MET A 113 6.25 -6.12 -12.31
CA MET A 113 6.21 -7.42 -11.64
C MET A 113 5.92 -8.55 -12.63
N ASP A 114 5.03 -8.33 -13.60
CA ASP A 114 4.74 -9.29 -14.68
C ASP A 114 5.96 -9.54 -15.57
N ASP A 115 6.81 -8.52 -15.77
CA ASP A 115 8.13 -8.62 -16.45
C ASP A 115 9.18 -9.38 -15.62
N GLY A 116 8.83 -9.86 -14.42
CA GLY A 116 9.68 -10.70 -13.57
C GLY A 116 10.48 -9.96 -12.50
N CYS A 117 10.09 -8.74 -12.13
CA CYS A 117 10.64 -8.07 -10.95
C CYS A 117 9.96 -8.60 -9.68
N ASP A 118 10.74 -8.94 -8.65
CA ASP A 118 10.21 -9.37 -7.35
C ASP A 118 9.82 -8.16 -6.47
N VAL A 119 10.49 -7.03 -6.64
CA VAL A 119 10.23 -5.77 -5.93
C VAL A 119 10.28 -4.60 -6.90
N VAL A 120 9.28 -3.74 -6.83
CA VAL A 120 9.20 -2.49 -7.60
C VAL A 120 8.96 -1.34 -6.63
N PHE A 121 9.69 -0.26 -6.75
CA PHE A 121 9.49 0.95 -5.96
C PHE A 121 9.50 2.20 -6.83
N GLY A 122 8.68 3.19 -6.46
CA GLY A 122 8.64 4.51 -7.07
C GLY A 122 9.78 5.39 -6.54
N GLN A 123 10.45 6.11 -7.41
CA GLN A 123 11.43 7.11 -7.03
C GLN A 123 11.00 8.46 -7.57
N ARG A 124 10.87 9.46 -6.67
CA ARG A 124 10.62 10.84 -7.10
C ARG A 124 11.87 11.40 -7.77
N ILE A 125 11.74 11.86 -9.01
CA ILE A 125 12.79 12.65 -9.66
C ILE A 125 12.72 14.06 -9.07
N LYS A 126 13.83 14.53 -8.50
CA LYS A 126 13.97 15.93 -8.08
C LYS A 126 13.84 16.82 -9.32
N ARG A 127 12.86 17.74 -9.34
CA ARG A 127 12.94 18.89 -10.23
C ARG A 127 14.15 19.73 -9.81
N GLU A 128 15.01 20.09 -10.76
CA GLU A 128 16.09 21.05 -10.52
C GLU A 128 15.47 22.34 -9.97
N GLY A 129 15.81 22.70 -8.73
CA GLY A 129 15.37 23.95 -8.09
C GLY A 129 14.78 23.84 -6.68
N GLU A 130 14.49 22.65 -6.14
CA GLU A 130 14.04 22.52 -4.75
C GLU A 130 15.17 22.11 -3.80
N ILE A 131 15.38 22.99 -2.81
CA ILE A 131 16.36 22.86 -1.74
C ILE A 131 16.10 21.55 -0.96
N ALA A 132 17.17 20.79 -0.79
CA ALA A 132 17.23 19.52 -0.09
C ALA A 132 16.64 19.59 1.31
N PHE A 133 15.40 19.14 1.51
CA PHE A 133 14.91 18.62 2.79
C PHE A 133 13.56 17.93 2.57
N LYS A 134 13.58 16.64 2.17
CA LYS A 134 12.56 15.66 2.60
C LYS A 134 13.03 14.26 2.21
N LYS A 135 13.01 13.39 3.19
CA LYS A 135 13.34 11.96 3.05
C LYS A 135 12.46 11.35 1.94
N ALA A 136 13.10 10.66 1.00
CA ALA A 136 12.43 9.89 -0.03
C ALA A 136 11.48 8.88 0.62
N SER A 137 10.19 9.02 0.40
CA SER A 137 9.23 7.93 0.61
C SER A 137 9.47 6.94 -0.52
N ALA A 138 9.94 5.77 -0.19
CA ALA A 138 10.09 4.70 -1.15
C ALA A 138 8.81 3.85 -1.12
N TYR A 139 8.14 3.73 -2.28
CA TYR A 139 7.10 2.73 -2.46
C TYR A 139 7.73 1.36 -2.62
N VAL A 140 7.26 0.40 -1.88
CA VAL A 140 7.70 -0.98 -2.01
C VAL A 140 6.52 -1.83 -2.45
N PHE A 141 6.63 -2.43 -3.62
CA PHE A 141 5.72 -3.45 -4.09
C PHE A 141 6.40 -4.81 -3.96
N ILE A 142 5.87 -5.68 -3.12
CA ILE A 142 6.46 -6.99 -2.82
C ILE A 142 5.54 -8.09 -3.33
N GLY A 143 6.05 -8.96 -4.21
CA GLY A 143 5.39 -10.19 -4.60
C GLY A 143 5.72 -11.31 -3.62
N TYR A 144 4.71 -11.94 -3.05
CA TYR A 144 4.87 -13.17 -2.30
C TYR A 144 4.74 -14.36 -3.25
N SER A 145 5.84 -15.08 -3.47
CA SER A 145 5.74 -16.46 -3.93
C SER A 145 5.66 -17.36 -2.71
N THR A 146 4.69 -18.26 -2.67
CA THR A 146 4.44 -19.21 -1.58
C THR A 146 5.52 -20.26 -1.40
N GLU A 147 6.62 -20.20 -2.13
CA GLU A 147 7.79 -21.03 -1.98
C GLU A 147 8.99 -20.21 -1.50
N TRP A 148 9.32 -20.33 -0.23
CA TRP A 148 10.61 -19.93 0.31
C TRP A 148 11.69 -20.89 -0.22
N SER A 149 12.06 -20.68 -1.47
CA SER A 149 13.24 -21.27 -2.08
C SER A 149 14.33 -20.21 -2.06
N THR A 150 15.50 -20.59 -1.54
CA THR A 150 16.75 -19.87 -1.67
C THR A 150 17.08 -19.67 -3.16
N SER A 151 16.54 -18.65 -3.79
CA SER A 151 16.75 -18.32 -5.19
C SER A 151 17.25 -16.90 -5.33
N LYS A 152 18.29 -16.77 -6.11
CA LYS A 152 19.00 -15.58 -6.57
C LYS A 152 18.07 -14.36 -6.69
N SER A 153 18.39 -13.31 -5.95
CA SER A 153 17.75 -12.00 -6.05
C SER A 153 17.68 -11.54 -7.51
N ARG A 154 16.46 -11.41 -8.04
CA ARG A 154 16.23 -10.77 -9.34
C ARG A 154 16.45 -9.26 -9.22
N PRO A 155 16.84 -8.59 -10.28
CA PRO A 155 17.17 -7.17 -10.20
C PRO A 155 15.96 -6.34 -9.80
N THR A 156 16.15 -5.52 -8.77
CA THR A 156 15.21 -4.49 -8.36
C THR A 156 15.18 -3.38 -9.41
N ARG A 157 14.03 -3.02 -9.95
CA ARG A 157 13.89 -1.90 -10.89
C ARG A 157 13.20 -0.72 -10.25
N VAL A 158 13.72 0.46 -10.50
CA VAL A 158 13.17 1.74 -10.04
C VAL A 158 12.31 2.32 -11.16
N ILE A 159 11.11 2.79 -10.82
CA ILE A 159 10.28 3.60 -11.71
C ILE A 159 10.57 5.06 -11.38
N SER A 160 10.98 5.83 -12.38
CA SER A 160 11.16 7.28 -12.27
C SER A 160 10.17 7.96 -13.19
N ASP A 161 9.38 8.87 -12.65
CA ASP A 161 8.57 9.83 -13.39
C ASP A 161 9.35 11.11 -13.67
#